data_7d1589fe81f85f7cc8c4c0e299f41078
#
_entry.id   7d1589fe81f85f7cc8c4c0e299f41078
#
_cell.length_a   1.000
_cell.length_b   1.000
_cell.length_c   1.000
_cell.angle_alpha   90.00
_cell.angle_beta   90.00
_cell.angle_gamma   90.00
#
_symmetry.space_group_name_H-M   'P 1'
#
loop_
_entity.id
_entity.type
_entity.pdbx_description
1 polymer ?
#
loop_
_entity_poly.entity_id
_entity_poly.type
_entity_poly.pdbx_seq_one_letter_code
_entity_poly.pdbx_strand_id
1 'polypeptide(L)'
;LNAVIIDGKPVGQSIIQGEGAGAAATTSALVSDISSILRGNIKFPFSLSNKERKKAIYNNIDERLFSAYLRFEVLDKPGVLSIITNIFSKNKVSIKRLVQNPNKNKKLSSIIIITHNSKDKFLNKVIKEISKKNFIKHKPKLIRIDDN
;
A
#
# COMPACT_ATOMS: atom_id res chain seq x y z
N LEU A 1 4.66 -11.73 -12.79
CA LEU A 1 3.24 -12.05 -12.75
C LEU A 1 2.50 -11.01 -11.93
N ASN A 2 1.31 -10.62 -12.37
CA ASN A 2 0.38 -9.79 -11.60
C ASN A 2 -0.72 -10.68 -11.03
N ALA A 3 -1.31 -10.28 -9.91
CA ALA A 3 -2.45 -10.97 -9.33
C ALA A 3 -3.52 -9.97 -8.89
N VAL A 4 -4.78 -10.37 -9.02
CA VAL A 4 -5.93 -9.67 -8.47
C VAL A 4 -6.64 -10.62 -7.52
N ILE A 5 -6.82 -10.20 -6.28
CA ILE A 5 -7.55 -10.93 -5.26
C ILE A 5 -8.87 -10.22 -5.01
N ILE A 6 -9.96 -10.94 -5.12
CA ILE A 6 -11.32 -10.43 -4.95
C ILE A 6 -11.99 -11.23 -3.84
N ASP A 7 -12.34 -10.57 -2.75
CA ASP A 7 -13.18 -11.14 -1.69
C ASP A 7 -14.62 -10.68 -1.89
N GLY A 8 -15.53 -11.63 -2.14
CA GLY A 8 -16.92 -11.35 -2.43
C GLY A 8 -17.89 -12.27 -1.70
N LYS A 9 -19.07 -11.77 -1.40
CA LYS A 9 -20.16 -12.59 -0.85
C LYS A 9 -21.21 -12.84 -1.95
N PRO A 10 -21.66 -14.07 -2.14
CA PRO A 10 -21.38 -15.29 -1.37
C PRO A 10 -20.18 -16.11 -1.86
N VAL A 11 -19.49 -15.70 -2.91
CA VAL A 11 -18.48 -16.50 -3.65
C VAL A 11 -17.20 -16.78 -2.83
N GLY A 12 -16.90 -15.98 -1.80
CA GLY A 12 -15.64 -16.05 -1.07
C GLY A 12 -14.49 -15.39 -1.82
N GLN A 13 -13.28 -15.89 -1.62
CA GLN A 13 -12.07 -15.36 -2.24
C GLN A 13 -11.85 -15.95 -3.63
N SER A 14 -11.58 -15.09 -4.60
CA SER A 14 -11.17 -15.46 -5.95
C SER A 14 -9.82 -14.83 -6.26
N ILE A 15 -8.90 -15.59 -6.86
CA ILE A 15 -7.57 -15.14 -7.22
C ILE A 15 -7.40 -15.31 -8.73
N ILE A 16 -7.08 -14.22 -9.42
CA ILE A 16 -6.74 -14.22 -10.84
C ILE A 16 -5.28 -13.82 -10.96
N GLN A 17 -4.46 -14.70 -11.54
CA GLN A 17 -3.03 -14.46 -11.71
C GLN A 17 -2.65 -14.63 -13.19
N GLY A 18 -1.78 -13.75 -13.68
CA GLY A 18 -1.31 -13.83 -15.06
C GLY A 18 -0.18 -12.84 -15.36
N GLU A 19 0.27 -12.86 -16.59
CA GLU A 19 1.22 -11.87 -17.09
C GLU A 19 0.51 -10.52 -17.25
N GLY A 20 1.05 -9.47 -16.62
CA GLY A 20 0.49 -8.12 -16.66
C GLY A 20 0.93 -7.30 -17.87
N ALA A 21 1.94 -7.77 -18.62
CA ALA A 21 2.49 -7.10 -19.80
C ALA A 21 3.19 -8.12 -20.72
N GLY A 22 3.44 -7.70 -21.94
CA GLY A 22 4.13 -8.52 -22.93
C GLY A 22 3.36 -8.64 -24.24
N ALA A 23 4.06 -8.67 -25.37
CA ALA A 23 3.44 -8.69 -26.70
C ALA A 23 2.52 -9.92 -26.89
N ALA A 24 2.97 -11.11 -26.48
CA ALA A 24 2.21 -12.35 -26.63
C ALA A 24 0.90 -12.34 -25.81
N ALA A 25 0.98 -11.96 -24.53
CA ALA A 25 -0.18 -11.91 -23.65
C ALA A 25 -1.20 -10.86 -24.15
N THR A 26 -0.73 -9.68 -24.54
CA THR A 26 -1.61 -8.61 -25.08
C THR A 26 -2.25 -9.02 -26.40
N THR A 27 -1.48 -9.60 -27.32
CA THR A 27 -2.02 -10.08 -28.61
C THR A 27 -3.08 -11.17 -28.41
N SER A 28 -2.81 -12.12 -27.52
CA SER A 28 -3.78 -13.19 -27.20
C SER A 28 -5.11 -12.63 -26.69
N ALA A 29 -5.06 -11.65 -25.78
CA ALA A 29 -6.25 -11.00 -25.24
C ALA A 29 -7.03 -10.24 -26.36
N LEU A 30 -6.35 -9.44 -27.18
CA LEU A 30 -6.95 -8.69 -28.27
C LEU A 30 -7.61 -9.62 -29.30
N VAL A 31 -6.93 -10.69 -29.71
CA VAL A 31 -7.49 -11.66 -30.68
C VAL A 31 -8.70 -12.37 -30.10
N SER A 32 -8.66 -12.72 -28.80
CA SER A 32 -9.81 -13.32 -28.10
C SER A 32 -11.03 -12.40 -28.11
N ASP A 33 -10.83 -11.12 -27.80
CA ASP A 33 -11.91 -10.11 -27.75
C ASP A 33 -12.50 -9.87 -29.16
N ILE A 34 -11.64 -9.69 -30.17
CA ILE A 34 -12.07 -9.54 -31.58
C ILE A 34 -12.88 -10.78 -32.04
N SER A 35 -12.36 -11.97 -31.74
CA SER A 35 -13.06 -13.22 -32.08
C SER A 35 -14.42 -13.34 -31.38
N SER A 36 -14.52 -12.90 -30.15
CA SER A 36 -15.77 -12.89 -29.39
C SER A 36 -16.79 -11.92 -30.00
N ILE A 37 -16.36 -10.75 -30.44
CA ILE A 37 -17.21 -9.76 -31.13
C ILE A 37 -17.71 -10.31 -32.46
N LEU A 38 -16.83 -10.89 -33.28
CA LEU A 38 -17.17 -11.47 -34.59
C LEU A 38 -18.14 -12.64 -34.47
N ARG A 39 -18.08 -13.42 -33.40
CA ARG A 39 -19.05 -14.50 -33.11
C ARG A 39 -20.37 -14.03 -32.54
N GLY A 40 -20.54 -12.72 -32.33
CA GLY A 40 -21.75 -12.15 -31.76
C GLY A 40 -21.90 -12.38 -30.24
N ASN A 41 -20.87 -12.84 -29.58
CA ASN A 41 -20.88 -13.11 -28.13
C ASN A 41 -20.70 -11.83 -27.32
N ILE A 42 -21.39 -10.74 -27.68
CA ILE A 42 -21.38 -9.50 -26.91
C ILE A 42 -22.37 -9.67 -25.76
N LYS A 43 -21.89 -10.21 -24.64
CA LYS A 43 -22.65 -10.26 -23.38
C LYS A 43 -22.21 -9.14 -22.47
N PHE A 44 -23.17 -8.51 -21.77
CA PHE A 44 -22.83 -7.59 -20.70
C PHE A 44 -22.08 -8.35 -19.59
N PRO A 45 -20.84 -7.96 -19.22
CA PRO A 45 -19.98 -8.76 -18.35
C PRO A 45 -20.54 -8.95 -16.93
N PHE A 46 -21.58 -8.22 -16.55
CA PHE A 46 -22.18 -8.27 -15.22
C PHE A 46 -23.69 -8.55 -15.22
N SER A 47 -24.24 -9.07 -16.30
CA SER A 47 -25.67 -9.39 -16.46
C SER A 47 -26.64 -8.23 -16.22
N LEU A 48 -26.15 -7.04 -15.91
CA LEU A 48 -26.93 -5.84 -15.65
C LEU A 48 -26.64 -4.75 -16.71
N SER A 49 -27.68 -4.09 -17.18
CA SER A 49 -27.53 -2.93 -18.06
C SER A 49 -26.81 -1.77 -17.34
N ASN A 50 -26.17 -0.85 -18.08
CA ASN A 50 -25.52 0.31 -17.50
C ASN A 50 -26.48 1.19 -16.67
N LYS A 51 -27.79 1.18 -16.97
CA LYS A 51 -28.82 1.94 -16.25
C LYS A 51 -29.12 1.35 -14.87
N GLU A 52 -28.93 0.04 -14.70
CA GLU A 52 -29.22 -0.69 -13.47
C GLU A 52 -28.00 -0.77 -12.54
N ARG A 53 -26.82 -0.40 -13.03
CA ARG A 53 -25.59 -0.41 -12.23
C ARG A 53 -25.61 0.72 -11.22
N LYS A 54 -25.35 0.37 -9.97
CA LYS A 54 -25.12 1.35 -8.90
C LYS A 54 -23.68 1.83 -8.97
N LYS A 55 -23.47 3.12 -8.74
CA LYS A 55 -22.12 3.69 -8.62
C LYS A 55 -21.42 3.07 -7.42
N ALA A 56 -20.19 2.59 -7.61
CA ALA A 56 -19.41 2.05 -6.51
C ALA A 56 -19.12 3.15 -5.48
N ILE A 57 -19.32 2.83 -4.22
CA ILE A 57 -18.96 3.70 -3.10
C ILE A 57 -17.56 3.26 -2.65
N TYR A 58 -16.58 4.14 -2.82
CA TYR A 58 -15.22 3.89 -2.35
C TYR A 58 -15.10 4.28 -0.89
N ASN A 59 -14.55 3.39 -0.09
CA ASN A 59 -14.21 3.74 1.27
C ASN A 59 -13.09 4.78 1.30
N ASN A 60 -13.16 5.72 2.23
CA ASN A 60 -12.08 6.68 2.41
C ASN A 60 -10.83 5.96 2.92
N ILE A 61 -9.76 6.00 2.13
CA ILE A 61 -8.50 5.34 2.45
C ILE A 61 -7.89 5.85 3.76
N ASP A 62 -8.11 7.12 4.10
CA ASP A 62 -7.62 7.76 5.32
C ASP A 62 -8.16 7.10 6.60
N GLU A 63 -9.34 6.49 6.53
CA GLU A 63 -9.97 5.82 7.67
C GLU A 63 -9.66 4.32 7.74
N ARG A 64 -9.02 3.76 6.71
CA ARG A 64 -8.62 2.35 6.68
C ARG A 64 -7.56 2.08 7.75
N LEU A 65 -7.75 0.96 8.45
CA LEU A 65 -6.82 0.46 9.46
C LEU A 65 -5.86 -0.55 8.82
N PHE A 66 -4.56 -0.37 9.04
CA PHE A 66 -3.52 -1.35 8.70
C PHE A 66 -2.28 -1.10 9.56
N SER A 67 -1.43 -2.10 9.66
CA SER A 67 -0.09 -1.93 10.20
C SER A 67 0.86 -1.42 9.10
N ALA A 68 1.98 -0.83 9.49
CA ALA A 68 2.91 -0.25 8.54
C ALA A 68 4.36 -0.58 8.87
N TYR A 69 5.13 -0.89 7.83
CA TYR A 69 6.58 -0.85 7.86
C TYR A 69 7.04 0.54 7.42
N LEU A 70 7.83 1.18 8.26
CA LEU A 70 8.42 2.48 7.99
C LEU A 70 9.94 2.39 8.11
N ARG A 71 10.66 2.97 7.14
CA ARG A 71 12.12 3.07 7.17
C ARG A 71 12.55 4.53 7.01
N PHE A 72 13.40 4.96 7.94
CA PHE A 72 13.97 6.30 7.98
C PHE A 72 15.51 6.21 7.93
N GLU A 73 16.12 7.02 7.09
CA GLU A 73 17.58 7.23 7.13
C GLU A 73 17.86 8.57 7.80
N VAL A 74 18.52 8.52 8.94
CA VAL A 74 18.68 9.64 9.84
C VAL A 74 20.16 9.85 10.21
N LEU A 75 20.48 11.06 10.66
CA LEU A 75 21.75 11.30 11.34
C LEU A 75 21.81 10.47 12.63
N ASP A 76 22.91 9.74 12.83
CA ASP A 76 23.13 8.96 14.05
C ASP A 76 23.64 9.89 15.17
N LYS A 77 22.69 10.47 15.91
CA LYS A 77 22.93 11.42 16.99
C LYS A 77 22.01 11.13 18.18
N PRO A 78 22.47 11.36 19.41
CA PRO A 78 21.61 11.31 20.59
C PRO A 78 20.37 12.19 20.43
N GLY A 79 19.22 11.71 20.89
CA GLY A 79 17.95 12.42 20.85
C GLY A 79 17.12 12.23 19.57
N VAL A 80 17.71 11.79 18.45
CA VAL A 80 16.95 11.60 17.18
C VAL A 80 15.84 10.58 17.36
N LEU A 81 16.14 9.43 17.99
CA LEU A 81 15.15 8.39 18.24
C LEU A 81 14.01 8.90 19.14
N SER A 82 14.34 9.66 20.19
CA SER A 82 13.35 10.26 21.09
C SER A 82 12.40 11.19 20.34
N ILE A 83 12.91 12.03 19.44
CA ILE A 83 12.06 12.92 18.63
C ILE A 83 11.13 12.12 17.73
N ILE A 84 11.64 11.05 17.10
CA ILE A 84 10.83 10.19 16.22
C ILE A 84 9.71 9.52 17.04
N THR A 85 10.04 8.85 18.14
CA THR A 85 9.03 8.16 18.97
C THR A 85 8.00 9.11 19.57
N ASN A 86 8.40 10.32 19.91
CA ASN A 86 7.47 11.39 20.33
C ASN A 86 6.47 11.78 19.24
N ILE A 87 6.91 11.87 17.98
CA ILE A 87 6.02 12.16 16.85
C ILE A 87 5.00 11.03 16.68
N PHE A 88 5.42 9.76 16.81
CA PHE A 88 4.49 8.62 16.77
C PHE A 88 3.45 8.70 17.87
N SER A 89 3.87 8.93 19.11
CA SER A 89 3.00 9.07 20.29
C SER A 89 2.00 10.21 20.10
N LYS A 90 2.46 11.40 19.72
CA LYS A 90 1.62 12.58 19.48
C LYS A 90 0.54 12.34 18.42
N ASN A 91 0.86 11.54 17.40
CA ASN A 91 -0.09 11.18 16.35
C ASN A 91 -0.88 9.91 16.66
N LYS A 92 -0.84 9.39 17.87
CA LYS A 92 -1.58 8.19 18.32
C LYS A 92 -1.26 6.93 17.50
N VAL A 93 -0.02 6.81 17.02
CA VAL A 93 0.48 5.63 16.32
C VAL A 93 1.34 4.82 17.27
N SER A 94 0.90 3.59 17.58
CA SER A 94 1.62 2.67 18.45
C SER A 94 2.68 1.88 17.70
N ILE A 95 3.86 1.75 18.29
CA ILE A 95 5.01 1.03 17.72
C ILE A 95 4.98 -0.42 18.22
N LYS A 96 4.96 -1.39 17.28
CA LYS A 96 5.04 -2.83 17.57
C LYS A 96 6.48 -3.32 17.66
N ARG A 97 7.34 -2.82 16.76
CA ARG A 97 8.76 -3.17 16.70
C ARG A 97 9.57 -1.98 16.21
N LEU A 98 10.76 -1.82 16.78
CA LEU A 98 11.71 -0.81 16.37
C LEU A 98 13.10 -1.46 16.29
N VAL A 99 13.80 -1.20 15.19
CA VAL A 99 15.19 -1.65 14.97
C VAL A 99 15.99 -0.47 14.46
N GLN A 100 17.13 -0.21 15.07
CA GLN A 100 18.09 0.80 14.61
C GLN A 100 19.38 0.09 14.18
N ASN A 101 19.76 0.29 12.93
CA ASN A 101 20.97 -0.26 12.35
C ASN A 101 21.91 0.89 11.95
N PRO A 102 23.10 1.00 12.53
CA PRO A 102 24.08 1.98 12.08
C PRO A 102 24.55 1.64 10.66
N ASN A 103 24.69 2.66 9.83
CA ASN A 103 25.24 2.51 8.49
C ASN A 103 26.77 2.39 8.52
N LYS A 104 27.36 1.78 7.47
CA LYS A 104 28.81 1.64 7.32
C LYS A 104 29.56 2.96 7.51
N ASN A 105 28.97 4.08 7.18
CA ASN A 105 29.55 5.42 7.31
C ASN A 105 29.42 6.06 8.71
N LYS A 106 29.07 5.32 9.75
CA LYS A 106 28.99 5.75 11.17
C LYS A 106 28.29 7.11 11.47
N LYS A 107 27.93 7.90 10.44
CA LYS A 107 27.23 9.19 10.58
C LYS A 107 25.72 9.08 10.35
N LEU A 108 25.28 7.98 9.78
CA LEU A 108 23.88 7.71 9.46
C LEU A 108 23.42 6.41 10.11
N SER A 109 22.16 6.35 10.44
CA SER A 109 21.49 5.18 10.97
C SER A 109 20.19 4.93 10.21
N SER A 110 19.88 3.66 9.96
CA SER A 110 18.58 3.24 9.42
C SER A 110 17.69 2.83 10.57
N ILE A 111 16.60 3.55 10.76
CA ILE A 111 15.57 3.23 11.76
C ILE A 111 14.41 2.57 11.03
N ILE A 112 14.09 1.34 11.43
CA ILE A 112 12.96 0.56 10.93
C ILE A 112 11.92 0.49 12.03
N ILE A 113 10.68 0.85 11.71
CA ILE A 113 9.56 0.82 12.64
C ILE A 113 8.42 0.01 12.01
N ILE A 114 7.91 -0.96 12.75
CA ILE A 114 6.65 -1.65 12.44
C ILE A 114 5.62 -1.16 13.45
N THR A 115 4.45 -0.72 12.98
CA THR A 115 3.40 -0.19 13.83
C THR A 115 2.36 -1.25 14.16
N HIS A 116 1.58 -1.04 15.20
CA HIS A 116 0.26 -1.65 15.32
C HIS A 116 -0.70 -1.04 14.31
N ASN A 117 -1.89 -1.65 14.15
CA ASN A 117 -2.95 -1.13 13.28
C ASN A 117 -3.28 0.32 13.64
N SER A 118 -3.24 1.18 12.64
CA SER A 118 -3.51 2.60 12.76
C SER A 118 -4.21 3.13 11.50
N LYS A 119 -4.97 4.21 11.63
CA LYS A 119 -5.59 4.85 10.46
C LYS A 119 -4.53 5.48 9.57
N ASP A 120 -4.69 5.37 8.25
CA ASP A 120 -3.74 5.88 7.25
C ASP A 120 -3.46 7.37 7.45
N LYS A 121 -4.46 8.17 7.77
CA LYS A 121 -4.30 9.60 8.06
C LYS A 121 -3.30 9.90 9.16
N PHE A 122 -3.18 9.04 10.19
CA PHE A 122 -2.22 9.24 11.27
C PHE A 122 -0.80 8.88 10.83
N LEU A 123 -0.64 7.79 10.08
CA LEU A 123 0.64 7.39 9.51
C LEU A 123 1.18 8.47 8.55
N ASN A 124 0.31 9.02 7.70
CA ASN A 124 0.66 10.11 6.79
C ASN A 124 1.10 11.38 7.54
N LYS A 125 0.45 11.71 8.68
CA LYS A 125 0.88 12.82 9.55
C LYS A 125 2.27 12.58 10.13
N VAL A 126 2.51 11.37 10.67
CA VAL A 126 3.84 10.98 11.20
C VAL A 126 4.92 11.16 10.13
N ILE A 127 4.72 10.63 8.92
CA ILE A 127 5.68 10.78 7.82
C ILE A 127 5.91 12.24 7.48
N LYS A 128 4.85 13.04 7.36
CA LYS A 128 4.93 14.46 7.02
C LYS A 128 5.69 15.26 8.08
N GLU A 129 5.47 14.97 9.37
CA GLU A 129 6.18 15.64 10.46
C GLU A 129 7.65 15.25 10.53
N ILE A 130 7.96 13.95 10.39
CA ILE A 130 9.35 13.46 10.41
C ILE A 130 10.12 13.98 9.19
N SER A 131 9.52 13.99 8.00
CA SER A 131 10.17 14.47 6.77
C SER A 131 10.64 15.92 6.84
N LYS A 132 10.07 16.73 7.73
CA LYS A 132 10.45 18.14 7.93
C LYS A 132 11.65 18.31 8.85
N LYS A 133 12.15 17.24 9.48
CA LYS A 133 13.25 17.33 10.43
C LYS A 133 14.60 17.35 9.73
N ASN A 134 15.50 18.16 10.20
CA ASN A 134 16.85 18.35 9.64
C ASN A 134 17.77 17.12 9.73
N PHE A 135 17.45 16.18 10.61
CA PHE A 135 18.19 14.93 10.75
C PHE A 135 17.78 13.85 9.72
N ILE A 136 16.69 14.04 8.98
CA ILE A 136 16.27 13.14 7.88
C ILE A 136 17.13 13.41 6.65
N LYS A 137 17.68 12.35 6.05
CA LYS A 137 18.54 12.45 4.86
C LYS A 137 17.84 12.06 3.58
N HIS A 138 16.90 11.13 3.65
CA HIS A 138 16.14 10.66 2.50
C HIS A 138 14.66 10.61 2.82
N LYS A 139 13.82 10.68 1.78
CA LYS A 139 12.36 10.54 1.94
C LYS A 139 12.03 9.23 2.64
N PRO A 140 11.27 9.26 3.73
CA PRO A 140 10.85 8.04 4.43
C PRO A 140 10.16 7.05 3.50
N LYS A 141 10.41 5.76 3.71
CA LYS A 141 9.73 4.67 3.00
C LYS A 141 8.60 4.13 3.87
N LEU A 142 7.43 3.98 3.27
CA LEU A 142 6.27 3.36 3.91
C LEU A 142 5.80 2.20 3.06
N ILE A 143 5.58 1.04 3.68
CA ILE A 143 4.91 -0.12 3.10
C ILE A 143 3.76 -0.48 4.05
N ARG A 144 2.56 -0.57 3.52
CA ARG A 144 1.39 -1.02 4.27
C ARG A 144 1.43 -2.54 4.38
N ILE A 145 1.12 -3.05 5.57
CA ILE A 145 1.03 -4.48 5.87
C ILE A 145 -0.44 -4.78 6.05
N ASP A 146 -0.96 -5.70 5.27
CA ASP A 146 -2.32 -6.22 5.41
C ASP A 146 -2.22 -7.44 6.33
N ASP A 147 -2.68 -7.29 7.56
CA ASP A 147 -2.66 -8.35 8.60
C ASP A 147 -3.96 -9.19 8.52
N ASN A 148 -4.38 -9.59 7.30
CA ASN A 148 -5.51 -10.52 7.11
C ASN A 148 -5.12 -11.95 7.45
#